data_edb1697314bc117b48b32773d6fa7b85
#
_entry.id   edb1697314bc117b48b32773d6fa7b85
#
_cell.length_a   1.000
_cell.length_b   1.000
_cell.length_c   1.000
_cell.angle_alpha   90.00
_cell.angle_beta   90.00
_cell.angle_gamma   90.00
#
_symmetry.space_group_name_H-M   'P 1'
#
loop_
_entity.id
_entity.type
_entity.pdbx_description
1 polymer ?
#
loop_
_entity_poly.entity_id
_entity_poly.type
_entity_poly.pdbx_seq_one_letter_code
_entity_poly.pdbx_strand_id
1 'polypeptide(L)'
;VDDSYFEALKQLADQAQKGEANLVLMGIEPTYPSEKYGYIIPMDGDQTSTVSMFKEKPDVETAKAYIAQGALWNGGVFAYKLGYVLKKTHERIDFTDYDDLFAKYDTLDKISFDYAVVEKENKIQVQRFAGQWKDLGTWNTLTEAMADSVVGNAMLNDICENVHVVNELDVPVVCMGLKDIVVSASPEGILVSDKEQSSYIKPFVDQISQQIMFAEKSWGNYRVLDVERGSLTIKVTLNPGHRMNYHSHARRDEVWNIISGEGSVIVDGKEWTVKAGDVVSMQAGCRHTIIARTEVKVIEVQLGMEISVHDKQKFELEELA
;
A
#
# COMPACT_ATOMS: atom_id res chain seq x y z
N VAL A 1 4.55 15.34 -8.28
CA VAL A 1 5.54 16.31 -7.72
C VAL A 1 6.62 16.55 -8.75
N ASP A 2 7.26 17.72 -8.68
CA ASP A 2 8.45 18.08 -9.49
C ASP A 2 9.73 18.11 -8.64
N ASP A 3 10.87 18.44 -9.24
CA ASP A 3 12.17 18.43 -8.54
C ASP A 3 12.23 19.42 -7.37
N SER A 4 11.43 20.51 -7.41
CA SER A 4 11.36 21.48 -6.32
C SER A 4 10.83 20.89 -5.02
N TYR A 5 10.05 19.81 -5.10
CA TYR A 5 9.54 19.08 -3.95
C TYR A 5 10.67 18.48 -3.10
N PHE A 6 11.68 17.90 -3.74
CA PHE A 6 12.81 17.29 -3.02
C PHE A 6 13.68 18.35 -2.33
N GLU A 7 13.79 19.54 -2.92
CA GLU A 7 14.47 20.67 -2.26
C GLU A 7 13.64 21.17 -1.05
N ALA A 8 12.31 21.21 -1.17
CA ALA A 8 11.45 21.55 -0.04
C ALA A 8 11.55 20.53 1.10
N LEU A 9 11.70 19.23 0.83
CA LEU A 9 11.94 18.21 1.87
C LEU A 9 13.25 18.47 2.64
N LYS A 10 14.33 18.86 1.95
CA LYS A 10 15.59 19.22 2.61
C LYS A 10 15.40 20.43 3.53
N GLN A 11 14.71 21.46 3.03
CA GLN A 11 14.43 22.66 3.80
C GLN A 11 13.57 22.37 5.04
N LEU A 12 12.56 21.47 4.92
CA LEU A 12 11.79 21.00 6.08
C LEU A 12 12.70 20.36 7.14
N ALA A 13 13.59 19.47 6.70
CA ALA A 13 14.53 18.79 7.59
C ALA A 13 15.45 19.78 8.29
N ASP A 14 15.98 20.77 7.56
CA ASP A 14 16.84 21.83 8.12
C ASP A 14 16.09 22.68 9.16
N GLN A 15 14.82 23.01 8.93
CA GLN A 15 13.99 23.73 9.92
C GLN A 15 13.77 22.88 11.18
N ALA A 16 13.45 21.60 11.03
CA ALA A 16 13.29 20.70 12.17
C ALA A 16 14.60 20.56 13.00
N GLN A 17 15.77 20.62 12.34
CA GLN A 17 17.08 20.59 13.01
C GLN A 17 17.32 21.83 13.86
N LYS A 18 16.86 23.01 13.46
CA LYS A 18 16.97 24.25 14.26
C LYS A 18 16.30 24.10 15.63
N GLY A 19 15.21 23.33 15.70
CA GLY A 19 14.54 23.00 16.97
C GLY A 19 13.66 24.13 17.51
N GLU A 20 13.29 25.07 16.68
CA GLU A 20 12.36 26.18 17.05
C GLU A 20 10.93 25.67 17.16
N ALA A 21 10.57 24.60 16.44
CA ALA A 21 9.30 23.91 16.51
C ALA A 21 9.50 22.40 16.81
N ASN A 22 8.46 21.76 17.33
CA ASN A 22 8.41 20.33 17.53
C ASN A 22 8.08 19.59 16.23
N LEU A 23 7.24 20.22 15.38
CA LEU A 23 6.82 19.74 14.06
C LEU A 23 7.00 20.86 13.03
N VAL A 24 7.48 20.51 11.85
CA VAL A 24 7.48 21.39 10.67
C VAL A 24 6.65 20.70 9.60
N LEU A 25 5.62 21.37 9.10
CA LEU A 25 4.67 20.86 8.12
C LEU A 25 4.96 21.42 6.73
N MET A 26 4.72 20.65 5.67
CA MET A 26 4.63 21.19 4.32
C MET A 26 3.20 21.67 4.06
N GLY A 27 3.06 22.96 3.83
CA GLY A 27 1.78 23.59 3.50
C GLY A 27 1.66 23.83 2.00
N ILE A 28 0.58 23.31 1.41
CA ILE A 28 0.27 23.42 -0.02
C ILE A 28 -0.77 24.49 -0.25
N GLU A 29 -0.59 25.35 -1.26
CA GLU A 29 -1.58 26.38 -1.60
C GLU A 29 -2.90 25.73 -2.06
N PRO A 30 -4.04 26.04 -1.40
CA PRO A 30 -5.33 25.48 -1.76
C PRO A 30 -5.84 26.04 -3.10
N THR A 31 -6.32 25.15 -3.96
CA THR A 31 -6.96 25.53 -5.24
C THR A 31 -8.49 25.49 -5.19
N TYR A 32 -9.06 24.83 -4.18
CA TYR A 32 -10.51 24.76 -3.92
C TYR A 32 -10.78 24.40 -2.44
N PRO A 33 -11.99 24.66 -1.91
CA PRO A 33 -12.34 24.23 -0.55
C PRO A 33 -12.63 22.71 -0.52
N SER A 34 -11.73 21.94 0.09
CA SER A 34 -11.84 20.50 0.23
C SER A 34 -12.13 20.09 1.67
N GLU A 35 -13.08 19.21 1.89
CA GLU A 35 -13.32 18.54 3.18
C GLU A 35 -12.40 17.33 3.43
N LYS A 36 -11.53 17.02 2.45
CA LYS A 36 -10.65 15.82 2.49
C LYS A 36 -9.28 16.09 3.08
N TYR A 37 -8.88 17.37 3.19
CA TYR A 37 -7.55 17.76 3.65
C TYR A 37 -7.60 18.44 5.02
N GLY A 38 -6.49 18.36 5.75
CA GLY A 38 -6.22 19.21 6.88
C GLY A 38 -5.86 20.64 6.43
N TYR A 39 -6.20 21.62 7.24
CA TYR A 39 -5.89 23.04 7.00
C TYR A 39 -4.94 23.57 8.05
N ILE A 40 -3.90 24.25 7.58
CA ILE A 40 -2.87 24.89 8.38
C ILE A 40 -3.06 26.40 8.26
N ILE A 41 -3.38 27.09 9.35
CA ILE A 41 -3.50 28.55 9.36
C ILE A 41 -2.19 29.13 9.88
N PRO A 42 -1.35 29.72 9.01
CA PRO A 42 -0.10 30.37 9.43
C PRO A 42 -0.37 31.70 10.13
N MET A 43 0.56 32.19 10.94
CA MET A 43 0.46 33.47 11.59
C MET A 43 0.76 34.64 10.64
N ASP A 44 1.53 34.37 9.60
CA ASP A 44 1.96 35.37 8.60
C ASP A 44 2.08 34.75 7.20
N GLY A 45 2.47 35.59 6.22
CA GLY A 45 2.67 35.20 4.82
C GLY A 45 4.07 34.71 4.49
N ASP A 46 4.96 34.55 5.45
CA ASP A 46 6.35 34.18 5.22
C ASP A 46 6.49 32.77 4.68
N GLN A 47 7.62 32.49 4.02
CA GLN A 47 7.94 31.16 3.47
C GLN A 47 7.93 30.07 4.55
N THR A 48 8.37 30.41 5.76
CA THR A 48 8.27 29.59 6.96
C THR A 48 7.59 30.42 8.04
N SER A 49 6.44 29.97 8.52
CA SER A 49 5.62 30.66 9.51
C SER A 49 5.29 29.75 10.69
N THR A 50 5.09 30.35 11.85
CA THR A 50 4.46 29.64 12.99
C THR A 50 2.99 29.36 12.66
N VAL A 51 2.50 28.20 13.06
CA VAL A 51 1.09 27.82 12.85
C VAL A 51 0.25 28.33 14.01
N SER A 52 -0.79 29.10 13.68
CA SER A 52 -1.76 29.60 14.66
C SER A 52 -2.83 28.54 14.97
N MET A 53 -3.21 27.75 13.98
CA MET A 53 -4.21 26.68 14.12
C MET A 53 -4.01 25.61 13.05
N PHE A 54 -4.26 24.37 13.43
CA PHE A 54 -4.40 23.23 12.52
C PHE A 54 -5.80 22.62 12.70
N LYS A 55 -6.44 22.27 11.59
CA LYS A 55 -7.74 21.60 11.61
C LYS A 55 -7.84 20.52 10.56
N GLU A 56 -8.03 19.28 11.00
CA GLU A 56 -8.17 18.13 10.11
C GLU A 56 -9.61 18.04 9.58
N LYS A 57 -9.75 17.96 8.25
CA LYS A 57 -11.00 17.70 7.52
C LYS A 57 -12.21 18.53 7.99
N PRO A 58 -12.15 19.85 7.89
CA PRO A 58 -13.30 20.69 8.18
C PRO A 58 -14.40 20.52 7.14
N ASP A 59 -15.61 20.97 7.42
CA ASP A 59 -16.65 21.09 6.40
C ASP A 59 -16.29 22.15 5.33
N VAL A 60 -17.00 22.12 4.19
CA VAL A 60 -16.70 22.97 3.03
C VAL A 60 -16.80 24.47 3.37
N GLU A 61 -17.77 24.89 4.20
CA GLU A 61 -17.94 26.29 4.56
C GLU A 61 -16.81 26.78 5.48
N THR A 62 -16.42 25.95 6.42
CA THR A 62 -15.25 26.20 7.27
C THR A 62 -13.96 26.25 6.43
N ALA A 63 -13.81 25.33 5.47
CA ALA A 63 -12.69 25.30 4.54
C ALA A 63 -12.57 26.61 3.73
N LYS A 64 -13.69 27.11 3.20
CA LYS A 64 -13.73 28.43 2.51
C LYS A 64 -13.26 29.57 3.42
N ALA A 65 -13.72 29.58 4.67
CA ALA A 65 -13.33 30.58 5.63
C ALA A 65 -11.84 30.52 5.97
N TYR A 66 -11.25 29.34 6.06
CA TYR A 66 -9.82 29.16 6.29
C TYR A 66 -8.99 29.60 5.09
N ILE A 67 -9.39 29.26 3.86
CA ILE A 67 -8.73 29.73 2.63
C ILE A 67 -8.71 31.25 2.58
N ALA A 68 -9.82 31.91 2.92
CA ALA A 68 -9.90 33.35 2.97
C ALA A 68 -8.96 33.99 4.02
N GLN A 69 -8.51 33.23 5.02
CA GLN A 69 -7.52 33.63 6.02
C GLN A 69 -6.08 33.28 5.61
N GLY A 70 -5.86 32.78 4.40
CA GLY A 70 -4.53 32.36 3.91
C GLY A 70 -4.08 30.98 4.40
N ALA A 71 -5.03 30.12 4.78
CA ALA A 71 -4.70 28.76 5.16
C ALA A 71 -4.11 27.95 4.00
N LEU A 72 -3.26 26.99 4.35
CA LEU A 72 -2.65 26.04 3.44
C LEU A 72 -3.26 24.66 3.69
N TRP A 73 -3.27 23.79 2.68
CA TRP A 73 -3.55 22.37 2.89
C TRP A 73 -2.38 21.69 3.59
N ASN A 74 -2.67 20.77 4.47
CA ASN A 74 -1.69 19.83 5.00
C ASN A 74 -1.29 18.84 3.90
N GLY A 75 -0.05 18.93 3.44
CA GLY A 75 0.51 18.03 2.43
C GLY A 75 0.81 16.60 2.94
N GLY A 76 0.55 16.33 4.23
CA GLY A 76 0.87 15.03 4.84
C GLY A 76 2.38 14.77 4.99
N VAL A 77 3.19 15.83 4.89
CA VAL A 77 4.65 15.77 4.99
C VAL A 77 5.10 16.50 6.24
N PHE A 78 5.80 15.76 7.10
CA PHE A 78 6.22 16.23 8.42
C PHE A 78 7.72 16.06 8.61
N ALA A 79 8.37 17.07 9.18
CA ALA A 79 9.74 16.95 9.68
C ALA A 79 9.76 17.19 11.20
N TYR A 80 10.48 16.34 11.93
CA TYR A 80 10.59 16.37 13.38
C TYR A 80 11.85 15.65 13.86
N LYS A 81 12.25 15.90 15.09
CA LYS A 81 13.31 15.11 15.74
C LYS A 81 12.75 13.79 16.23
N LEU A 82 13.44 12.67 15.98
CA LEU A 82 12.99 11.32 16.36
C LEU A 82 12.58 11.23 17.83
N GLY A 83 13.35 11.83 18.76
CA GLY A 83 13.05 11.84 20.19
C GLY A 83 11.71 12.47 20.53
N TYR A 84 11.23 13.43 19.74
CA TYR A 84 9.91 14.01 19.94
C TYR A 84 8.78 12.98 19.70
N VAL A 85 8.84 12.27 18.58
CA VAL A 85 7.80 11.29 18.25
C VAL A 85 7.85 10.08 19.17
N LEU A 86 9.05 9.61 19.52
CA LEU A 86 9.20 8.55 20.55
C LEU A 86 8.56 8.96 21.88
N LYS A 87 8.78 10.20 22.34
CA LYS A 87 8.13 10.72 23.55
C LYS A 87 6.60 10.69 23.39
N LYS A 88 6.06 11.17 22.25
CA LYS A 88 4.61 11.16 21.98
C LYS A 88 4.02 9.75 21.94
N THR A 89 4.78 8.77 21.47
CA THR A 89 4.38 7.37 21.49
C THR A 89 4.32 6.83 22.93
N HIS A 90 5.34 7.12 23.76
CA HIS A 90 5.35 6.73 25.18
C HIS A 90 4.24 7.41 26.01
N GLU A 91 3.75 8.58 25.61
CA GLU A 91 2.57 9.21 26.23
C GLU A 91 1.28 8.39 26.00
N ARG A 92 1.28 7.45 25.03
CA ARG A 92 0.10 6.63 24.65
C ARG A 92 0.21 5.17 25.05
N ILE A 93 1.41 4.61 24.94
CA ILE A 93 1.66 3.20 25.24
C ILE A 93 3.07 3.07 25.82
N ASP A 94 3.19 2.31 26.89
CA ASP A 94 4.50 1.97 27.46
C ASP A 94 5.06 0.73 26.76
N PHE A 95 6.31 0.82 26.27
CA PHE A 95 7.03 -0.26 25.61
C PHE A 95 8.53 -0.11 25.79
N THR A 96 9.25 -1.23 25.75
CA THR A 96 10.70 -1.28 25.95
C THR A 96 11.46 -1.30 24.63
N ASP A 97 10.94 -2.02 23.64
CA ASP A 97 11.55 -2.21 22.33
C ASP A 97 10.47 -2.49 21.25
N TYR A 98 10.92 -2.80 20.04
CA TYR A 98 10.02 -3.06 18.92
C TYR A 98 9.14 -4.30 19.14
N ASP A 99 9.70 -5.39 19.69
CA ASP A 99 8.96 -6.65 19.87
C ASP A 99 7.86 -6.49 20.91
N ASP A 100 8.14 -5.77 21.99
CA ASP A 100 7.16 -5.43 23.02
C ASP A 100 6.04 -4.52 22.46
N LEU A 101 6.41 -3.50 21.67
CA LEU A 101 5.43 -2.64 21.00
C LEU A 101 4.58 -3.44 20.00
N PHE A 102 5.20 -4.33 19.22
CA PHE A 102 4.49 -5.18 18.26
C PHE A 102 3.49 -6.11 18.94
N ALA A 103 3.88 -6.71 20.07
CA ALA A 103 2.98 -7.57 20.88
C ALA A 103 1.77 -6.81 21.45
N LYS A 104 1.92 -5.50 21.69
CA LYS A 104 0.86 -4.61 22.20
C LYS A 104 0.11 -3.85 21.11
N TYR A 105 0.48 -3.99 19.83
CA TYR A 105 0.00 -3.14 18.73
C TYR A 105 -1.52 -3.14 18.61
N ASP A 106 -2.17 -4.28 18.80
CA ASP A 106 -3.64 -4.41 18.70
C ASP A 106 -4.41 -3.69 19.81
N THR A 107 -3.71 -3.23 20.86
CA THR A 107 -4.30 -2.44 21.95
C THR A 107 -4.33 -0.94 21.66
N LEU A 108 -3.68 -0.49 20.57
CA LEU A 108 -3.63 0.91 20.19
C LEU A 108 -4.95 1.38 19.57
N ASP A 109 -5.31 2.62 19.88
CA ASP A 109 -6.43 3.30 19.20
C ASP A 109 -6.16 3.48 17.71
N LYS A 110 -7.16 3.21 16.89
CA LYS A 110 -7.12 3.50 15.44
C LYS A 110 -7.33 4.99 15.21
N ILE A 111 -6.26 5.77 15.27
CA ILE A 111 -6.29 7.23 15.11
C ILE A 111 -5.14 7.68 14.20
N SER A 112 -5.37 8.66 13.33
CA SER A 112 -4.31 9.23 12.50
C SER A 112 -3.34 10.09 13.30
N PHE A 113 -2.12 10.27 12.79
CA PHE A 113 -1.12 11.15 13.38
C PHE A 113 -1.60 12.60 13.47
N ASP A 114 -2.39 13.05 12.51
CA ASP A 114 -2.97 14.39 12.48
C ASP A 114 -3.88 14.63 13.70
N TYR A 115 -4.82 13.75 13.98
CA TYR A 115 -5.70 13.85 15.16
C TYR A 115 -4.96 13.54 16.46
N ALA A 116 -4.02 12.60 16.41
CA ALA A 116 -3.33 12.14 17.61
C ALA A 116 -2.33 13.15 18.15
N VAL A 117 -1.62 13.83 17.23
CA VAL A 117 -0.45 14.65 17.55
C VAL A 117 -0.58 16.06 17.00
N VAL A 118 -0.82 16.22 15.67
CA VAL A 118 -0.71 17.54 15.02
C VAL A 118 -1.75 18.54 15.56
N GLU A 119 -3.03 18.15 15.66
CA GLU A 119 -4.09 19.03 16.21
C GLU A 119 -3.86 19.46 17.68
N LYS A 120 -3.02 18.72 18.40
CA LYS A 120 -2.76 18.96 19.83
C LYS A 120 -1.43 19.63 20.11
N GLU A 121 -0.60 19.78 19.09
CA GLU A 121 0.71 20.37 19.23
C GLU A 121 0.63 21.90 19.07
N ASN A 122 1.33 22.64 19.95
CA ASN A 122 1.32 24.11 19.96
C ASN A 122 2.58 24.71 19.36
N LYS A 123 3.63 23.92 19.14
CA LYS A 123 4.91 24.37 18.58
C LYS A 123 5.08 23.80 17.18
N ILE A 124 4.31 24.35 16.23
CA ILE A 124 4.32 23.93 14.84
C ILE A 124 4.79 25.10 13.96
N GLN A 125 5.63 24.82 13.01
CA GLN A 125 5.92 25.68 11.87
C GLN A 125 5.36 25.03 10.58
N VAL A 126 4.99 25.87 9.64
CA VAL A 126 4.65 25.46 8.27
C VAL A 126 5.64 26.07 7.30
N GLN A 127 6.09 25.29 6.35
CA GLN A 127 6.84 25.75 5.19
C GLN A 127 5.94 25.69 3.97
N ARG A 128 5.77 26.84 3.30
CA ARG A 128 4.96 26.94 2.08
C ARG A 128 5.65 26.20 0.93
N PHE A 129 4.86 25.45 0.18
CA PHE A 129 5.30 24.83 -1.05
C PHE A 129 4.37 25.25 -2.20
N ALA A 130 4.93 25.91 -3.19
CA ALA A 130 4.23 26.43 -4.37
C ALA A 130 4.53 25.63 -5.65
N GLY A 131 5.26 24.50 -5.55
CA GLY A 131 5.53 23.59 -6.66
C GLY A 131 4.36 22.66 -6.96
N GLN A 132 4.56 21.77 -7.90
CA GLN A 132 3.54 20.78 -8.28
C GLN A 132 3.38 19.71 -7.20
N TRP A 133 2.21 19.68 -6.61
CA TRP A 133 1.79 18.66 -5.67
C TRP A 133 0.35 18.26 -5.94
N LYS A 134 0.07 16.96 -5.93
CA LYS A 134 -1.27 16.42 -6.05
C LYS A 134 -1.40 15.15 -5.23
N ASP A 135 -2.44 15.09 -4.42
CA ASP A 135 -2.84 13.86 -3.75
C ASP A 135 -3.50 12.91 -4.78
N LEU A 136 -2.94 11.71 -4.93
CA LEU A 136 -3.44 10.66 -5.82
C LEU A 136 -4.25 9.59 -5.06
N GLY A 137 -4.73 9.92 -3.87
CA GLY A 137 -5.44 9.00 -2.98
C GLY A 137 -6.85 8.59 -3.45
N THR A 138 -7.34 9.13 -4.55
CA THR A 138 -8.61 8.73 -5.16
C THR A 138 -8.44 8.44 -6.65
N TRP A 139 -9.30 7.59 -7.20
CA TRP A 139 -9.30 7.31 -8.64
C TRP A 139 -9.50 8.56 -9.50
N ASN A 140 -10.34 9.50 -9.03
CA ASN A 140 -10.52 10.77 -9.72
C ASN A 140 -9.21 11.53 -9.86
N THR A 141 -8.53 11.79 -8.73
CA THR A 141 -7.28 12.55 -8.74
C THR A 141 -6.15 11.82 -9.46
N LEU A 142 -6.10 10.49 -9.37
CA LEU A 142 -5.15 9.67 -10.12
C LEU A 142 -5.37 9.81 -11.63
N THR A 143 -6.62 9.66 -12.12
CA THR A 143 -6.92 9.73 -13.55
C THR A 143 -6.66 11.11 -14.16
N GLU A 144 -6.76 12.18 -13.38
CA GLU A 144 -6.37 13.54 -13.81
C GLU A 144 -4.84 13.69 -13.97
N ALA A 145 -4.05 12.85 -13.34
CA ALA A 145 -2.58 12.86 -13.41
C ALA A 145 -2.02 11.84 -14.43
N MET A 146 -2.85 10.92 -14.93
CA MET A 146 -2.44 9.92 -15.92
C MET A 146 -2.14 10.59 -17.27
N ALA A 147 -1.04 10.17 -17.90
CA ALA A 147 -0.69 10.62 -19.26
C ALA A 147 -1.59 9.96 -20.33
N ASP A 148 -1.96 8.70 -20.10
CA ASP A 148 -2.77 7.91 -21.01
C ASP A 148 -4.09 7.51 -20.34
N SER A 149 -5.18 7.50 -21.12
CA SER A 149 -6.49 7.07 -20.63
C SER A 149 -6.60 5.54 -20.44
N VAL A 150 -5.65 4.78 -20.97
CA VAL A 150 -5.63 3.31 -20.91
C VAL A 150 -4.27 2.82 -20.44
N VAL A 151 -4.28 2.00 -19.40
CA VAL A 151 -3.14 1.21 -18.94
C VAL A 151 -3.55 -0.26 -18.99
N GLY A 152 -2.73 -1.10 -19.66
CA GLY A 152 -3.02 -2.51 -19.85
C GLY A 152 -3.87 -2.81 -21.07
N ASN A 153 -4.46 -4.02 -21.12
CA ASN A 153 -5.21 -4.50 -22.28
C ASN A 153 -6.65 -3.98 -22.27
N ALA A 154 -6.88 -2.79 -22.84
CA ALA A 154 -8.22 -2.22 -22.94
C ALA A 154 -8.45 -1.44 -24.23
N MET A 155 -9.71 -1.30 -24.63
CA MET A 155 -10.16 -0.55 -25.81
C MET A 155 -11.32 0.37 -25.44
N LEU A 156 -11.25 1.62 -25.88
CA LEU A 156 -12.33 2.60 -25.79
C LEU A 156 -12.82 2.92 -27.20
N ASN A 157 -14.14 3.03 -27.41
CA ASN A 157 -14.64 3.54 -28.67
C ASN A 157 -14.66 5.07 -28.70
N ASP A 158 -14.82 5.65 -29.90
CA ASP A 158 -14.72 7.10 -30.16
C ASP A 158 -15.80 7.96 -29.45
N ILE A 159 -16.84 7.33 -28.90
CA ILE A 159 -17.90 8.02 -28.15
C ILE A 159 -17.64 8.03 -26.64
N CYS A 160 -16.57 7.40 -26.18
CA CYS A 160 -16.16 7.51 -24.78
C CYS A 160 -15.57 8.90 -24.50
N GLU A 161 -16.07 9.55 -23.46
CA GLU A 161 -15.62 10.87 -23.00
C GLU A 161 -15.06 10.77 -21.58
N ASN A 162 -13.81 11.22 -21.37
CA ASN A 162 -13.17 11.26 -20.05
C ASN A 162 -13.20 9.89 -19.31
N VAL A 163 -12.99 8.80 -20.04
CA VAL A 163 -12.96 7.43 -19.51
C VAL A 163 -11.51 6.99 -19.32
N HIS A 164 -11.20 6.43 -18.15
CA HIS A 164 -9.88 5.86 -17.86
C HIS A 164 -10.03 4.40 -17.47
N VAL A 165 -9.11 3.58 -17.97
CA VAL A 165 -9.06 2.14 -17.69
C VAL A 165 -7.67 1.76 -17.22
N VAL A 166 -7.59 1.12 -16.06
CA VAL A 166 -6.38 0.46 -15.56
C VAL A 166 -6.69 -1.03 -15.47
N ASN A 167 -6.13 -1.82 -16.37
CA ASN A 167 -6.36 -3.25 -16.44
C ASN A 167 -5.06 -4.03 -16.19
N GLU A 168 -4.97 -4.66 -15.05
CA GLU A 168 -3.85 -5.53 -14.65
C GLU A 168 -4.11 -7.01 -14.96
N LEU A 169 -5.28 -7.33 -15.54
CA LEU A 169 -5.66 -8.69 -15.92
C LEU A 169 -5.21 -9.02 -17.34
N ASP A 170 -5.06 -10.31 -17.63
CA ASP A 170 -4.73 -10.82 -18.97
C ASP A 170 -5.93 -10.80 -19.94
N VAL A 171 -7.14 -10.55 -19.43
CA VAL A 171 -8.36 -10.45 -20.26
C VAL A 171 -8.58 -9.02 -20.75
N PRO A 172 -9.08 -8.80 -21.97
CA PRO A 172 -9.34 -7.45 -22.48
C PRO A 172 -10.53 -6.80 -21.79
N VAL A 173 -10.45 -5.48 -21.60
CA VAL A 173 -11.58 -4.63 -21.17
C VAL A 173 -12.01 -3.79 -22.37
N VAL A 174 -13.30 -3.79 -22.69
CA VAL A 174 -13.88 -2.99 -23.77
C VAL A 174 -14.92 -2.04 -23.19
N CYS A 175 -14.72 -0.73 -23.42
CA CYS A 175 -15.63 0.31 -22.96
C CYS A 175 -16.25 1.02 -24.19
N MET A 176 -17.57 1.19 -24.19
CA MET A 176 -18.30 1.79 -25.30
C MET A 176 -19.32 2.82 -24.80
N GLY A 177 -19.23 4.04 -25.29
CA GLY A 177 -20.22 5.11 -25.04
C GLY A 177 -20.30 5.54 -23.56
N LEU A 178 -19.22 5.40 -22.81
CA LEU A 178 -19.14 5.79 -21.40
C LEU A 178 -18.67 7.23 -21.25
N LYS A 179 -19.03 7.85 -20.13
CA LYS A 179 -18.63 9.22 -19.82
C LYS A 179 -18.28 9.36 -18.33
N ASP A 180 -17.18 10.07 -18.06
CA ASP A 180 -16.69 10.39 -16.71
C ASP A 180 -16.51 9.14 -15.82
N ILE A 181 -16.05 8.03 -16.39
CA ILE A 181 -15.92 6.73 -15.75
C ILE A 181 -14.45 6.37 -15.53
N VAL A 182 -14.18 5.70 -14.42
CA VAL A 182 -12.96 4.92 -14.20
C VAL A 182 -13.31 3.44 -14.12
N VAL A 183 -12.52 2.61 -14.82
CA VAL A 183 -12.53 1.15 -14.70
C VAL A 183 -11.16 0.72 -14.20
N SER A 184 -11.13 0.00 -13.08
CA SER A 184 -9.94 -0.65 -12.57
C SER A 184 -10.21 -2.14 -12.46
N ALA A 185 -9.41 -2.94 -13.15
CA ALA A 185 -9.51 -4.39 -13.13
C ALA A 185 -8.19 -4.98 -12.63
N SER A 186 -8.23 -5.67 -11.50
CA SER A 186 -7.09 -6.31 -10.86
C SER A 186 -7.46 -7.72 -10.38
N PRO A 187 -6.50 -8.53 -9.94
CA PRO A 187 -6.81 -9.82 -9.31
C PRO A 187 -7.71 -9.70 -8.09
N GLU A 188 -7.70 -8.58 -7.39
CA GLU A 188 -8.51 -8.33 -6.20
C GLU A 188 -9.97 -8.00 -6.52
N GLY A 189 -10.26 -7.59 -7.75
CA GLY A 189 -11.62 -7.26 -8.18
C GLY A 189 -11.68 -6.23 -9.30
N ILE A 190 -12.90 -5.94 -9.72
CA ILE A 190 -13.17 -4.97 -10.78
C ILE A 190 -14.02 -3.84 -10.20
N LEU A 191 -13.51 -2.63 -10.32
CA LEU A 191 -14.21 -1.39 -10.05
C LEU A 191 -14.69 -0.77 -11.36
N VAL A 192 -15.95 -0.41 -11.43
CA VAL A 192 -16.52 0.48 -12.45
C VAL A 192 -17.22 1.60 -11.70
N SER A 193 -16.76 2.82 -11.82
CA SER A 193 -17.29 3.95 -11.05
C SER A 193 -17.30 5.23 -11.86
N ASP A 194 -18.32 6.06 -11.64
CA ASP A 194 -18.18 7.48 -11.89
C ASP A 194 -16.95 8.02 -11.14
N LYS A 195 -16.21 8.95 -11.75
CA LYS A 195 -14.94 9.45 -11.20
C LYS A 195 -15.10 10.18 -9.87
N GLU A 196 -16.14 11.00 -9.71
CA GLU A 196 -16.39 11.73 -8.46
C GLU A 196 -16.83 10.76 -7.37
N GLN A 197 -17.73 9.81 -7.71
CA GLN A 197 -18.22 8.79 -6.78
C GLN A 197 -17.11 7.85 -6.31
N SER A 198 -16.06 7.64 -7.11
CA SER A 198 -14.93 6.80 -6.74
C SER A 198 -14.22 7.25 -5.46
N SER A 199 -14.38 8.51 -5.08
CA SER A 199 -13.84 9.07 -3.83
C SER A 199 -14.53 8.53 -2.57
N TYR A 200 -15.70 7.92 -2.70
CA TYR A 200 -16.52 7.39 -1.60
C TYR A 200 -16.52 5.86 -1.56
N ILE A 201 -15.59 5.20 -2.23
CA ILE A 201 -15.50 3.74 -2.37
C ILE A 201 -15.26 3.02 -1.03
N LYS A 202 -14.56 3.65 -0.08
CA LYS A 202 -14.06 3.00 1.14
C LYS A 202 -15.12 2.20 1.92
N PRO A 203 -16.34 2.72 2.20
CA PRO A 203 -17.36 1.97 2.94
C PRO A 203 -17.84 0.70 2.23
N PHE A 204 -17.69 0.63 0.91
CA PHE A 204 -18.04 -0.55 0.11
C PHE A 204 -16.92 -1.58 0.14
N VAL A 205 -15.68 -1.13 -0.05
CA VAL A 205 -14.50 -2.02 -0.01
C VAL A 205 -14.31 -2.62 1.37
N ASP A 206 -14.54 -1.86 2.44
CA ASP A 206 -14.44 -2.33 3.83
C ASP A 206 -15.43 -3.47 4.16
N GLN A 207 -16.48 -3.67 3.33
CA GLN A 207 -17.44 -4.77 3.47
C GLN A 207 -17.03 -6.03 2.69
N ILE A 208 -16.04 -5.92 1.80
CA ILE A 208 -15.56 -7.06 1.01
C ILE A 208 -14.55 -7.83 1.87
N SER A 209 -14.92 -9.06 2.22
CA SER A 209 -14.03 -10.01 2.89
C SER A 209 -13.64 -11.09 1.89
N GLN A 210 -12.43 -11.00 1.35
CA GLN A 210 -11.89 -12.02 0.47
C GLN A 210 -10.42 -12.27 0.82
N GLN A 211 -9.91 -13.41 0.39
CA GLN A 211 -8.47 -13.65 0.52
C GLN A 211 -7.69 -12.81 -0.49
N ILE A 212 -6.42 -12.57 -0.17
CA ILE A 212 -5.50 -11.86 -1.06
C ILE A 212 -5.30 -12.70 -2.33
N MET A 213 -5.68 -12.15 -3.49
CA MET A 213 -5.59 -12.81 -4.78
C MET A 213 -4.22 -12.67 -5.45
N PHE A 214 -3.47 -11.64 -5.10
CA PHE A 214 -2.10 -11.41 -5.57
C PHE A 214 -1.24 -10.81 -4.47
N ALA A 215 0.01 -11.26 -4.35
CA ALA A 215 0.99 -10.60 -3.49
C ALA A 215 2.42 -10.74 -4.02
N GLU A 216 3.17 -9.63 -3.91
CA GLU A 216 4.62 -9.62 -4.08
C GLU A 216 5.32 -10.02 -2.79
N LYS A 217 6.40 -10.75 -2.93
CA LYS A 217 7.27 -11.23 -1.84
C LYS A 217 8.74 -10.93 -2.19
N SER A 218 9.61 -11.00 -1.21
CA SER A 218 11.06 -10.83 -1.43
C SER A 218 11.66 -11.84 -2.43
N TRP A 219 11.00 -12.97 -2.62
CA TRP A 219 11.43 -14.03 -3.52
C TRP A 219 10.74 -14.03 -4.89
N GLY A 220 9.73 -13.20 -5.12
CA GLY A 220 8.93 -13.15 -6.34
C GLY A 220 7.48 -12.76 -6.05
N ASN A 221 6.52 -13.49 -6.61
CA ASN A 221 5.10 -13.22 -6.39
C ASN A 221 4.25 -14.49 -6.46
N TYR A 222 3.00 -14.38 -6.00
CA TYR A 222 1.98 -15.38 -6.29
C TYR A 222 0.66 -14.73 -6.71
N ARG A 223 -0.10 -15.46 -7.54
CA ARG A 223 -1.47 -15.11 -7.92
C ARG A 223 -2.38 -16.30 -7.64
N VAL A 224 -3.50 -16.06 -6.98
CA VAL A 224 -4.55 -17.06 -6.81
C VAL A 224 -5.26 -17.25 -8.16
N LEU A 225 -5.44 -18.49 -8.58
CA LEU A 225 -6.11 -18.86 -9.82
C LEU A 225 -7.50 -19.39 -9.57
N ASP A 226 -7.67 -20.12 -8.46
CA ASP A 226 -8.94 -20.74 -8.13
C ASP A 226 -9.08 -20.95 -6.63
N VAL A 227 -10.30 -20.76 -6.11
CA VAL A 227 -10.65 -20.93 -4.69
C VAL A 227 -11.93 -21.74 -4.60
N GLU A 228 -11.85 -22.92 -4.02
CA GLU A 228 -13.01 -23.75 -3.73
C GLU A 228 -13.03 -24.22 -2.28
N ARG A 229 -14.13 -24.81 -1.85
CA ARG A 229 -14.19 -25.43 -0.53
C ARG A 229 -13.24 -26.62 -0.45
N GLY A 230 -12.14 -26.46 0.23
CA GLY A 230 -11.15 -27.50 0.45
C GLY A 230 -10.03 -27.55 -0.59
N SER A 231 -9.97 -26.57 -1.51
CA SER A 231 -8.82 -26.41 -2.39
C SER A 231 -8.50 -24.95 -2.71
N LEU A 232 -7.23 -24.68 -2.92
CA LEU A 232 -6.72 -23.41 -3.38
C LEU A 232 -5.65 -23.66 -4.44
N THR A 233 -5.81 -23.07 -5.61
CA THR A 233 -4.81 -23.13 -6.68
C THR A 233 -4.14 -21.79 -6.85
N ILE A 234 -2.82 -21.76 -6.78
CA ILE A 234 -2.04 -20.53 -6.98
C ILE A 234 -0.96 -20.74 -8.05
N LYS A 235 -0.65 -19.67 -8.75
CA LYS A 235 0.55 -19.58 -9.58
C LYS A 235 1.61 -18.82 -8.82
N VAL A 236 2.75 -19.45 -8.62
CA VAL A 236 3.92 -18.86 -7.96
C VAL A 236 4.99 -18.59 -9.01
N THR A 237 5.61 -17.43 -8.93
CA THR A 237 6.78 -17.05 -9.72
C THR A 237 7.92 -16.71 -8.77
N LEU A 238 9.04 -17.42 -8.87
CA LEU A 238 10.24 -17.14 -8.11
C LEU A 238 11.30 -16.48 -9.00
N ASN A 239 11.89 -15.42 -8.51
CA ASN A 239 13.00 -14.74 -9.16
C ASN A 239 14.28 -15.60 -9.12
N PRO A 240 15.15 -15.50 -10.14
CA PRO A 240 16.43 -16.20 -10.15
C PRO A 240 17.26 -15.93 -8.88
N GLY A 241 17.83 -16.99 -8.30
CA GLY A 241 18.64 -16.91 -7.09
C GLY A 241 17.87 -16.72 -5.78
N HIS A 242 16.53 -16.70 -5.84
CA HIS A 242 15.69 -16.56 -4.66
C HIS A 242 15.09 -17.88 -4.22
N ARG A 243 14.63 -17.91 -2.96
CA ARG A 243 13.96 -19.07 -2.37
C ARG A 243 12.76 -18.67 -1.54
N MET A 244 11.78 -19.54 -1.45
CA MET A 244 10.76 -19.45 -0.41
C MET A 244 11.35 -19.71 0.98
N ASN A 245 10.68 -19.27 2.04
CA ASN A 245 11.02 -19.71 3.38
C ASN A 245 10.90 -21.24 3.47
N TYR A 246 11.81 -21.89 4.18
CA TYR A 246 11.64 -23.30 4.56
C TYR A 246 10.52 -23.38 5.60
N HIS A 247 9.44 -24.11 5.30
CA HIS A 247 8.22 -24.06 6.10
C HIS A 247 7.40 -25.34 6.00
N SER A 248 6.42 -25.48 6.87
CA SER A 248 5.41 -26.53 6.80
C SER A 248 3.99 -25.97 7.01
N HIS A 249 3.00 -26.79 6.65
CA HIS A 249 1.59 -26.55 6.89
C HIS A 249 0.98 -27.74 7.64
N ALA A 250 0.21 -27.47 8.70
CA ALA A 250 -0.37 -28.55 9.52
C ALA A 250 -1.69 -29.10 8.97
N ARG A 251 -2.41 -28.31 8.13
CA ARG A 251 -3.81 -28.57 7.77
C ARG A 251 -4.07 -28.73 6.29
N ARG A 252 -3.00 -28.75 5.46
CA ARG A 252 -3.13 -28.91 4.02
C ARG A 252 -1.99 -29.70 3.42
N ASP A 253 -2.32 -30.45 2.38
CA ASP A 253 -1.36 -31.03 1.46
C ASP A 253 -1.07 -30.05 0.33
N GLU A 254 0.10 -30.15 -0.29
CA GLU A 254 0.45 -29.32 -1.45
C GLU A 254 0.97 -30.18 -2.59
N VAL A 255 0.57 -29.82 -3.81
CA VAL A 255 1.09 -30.40 -5.04
C VAL A 255 1.63 -29.27 -5.90
N TRP A 256 2.92 -29.32 -6.18
CA TRP A 256 3.59 -28.35 -7.04
C TRP A 256 3.83 -28.96 -8.43
N ASN A 257 3.36 -28.29 -9.45
CA ASN A 257 3.68 -28.61 -10.83
C ASN A 257 4.60 -27.49 -11.37
N ILE A 258 5.84 -27.86 -11.71
CA ILE A 258 6.83 -26.92 -12.25
C ILE A 258 6.48 -26.63 -13.71
N ILE A 259 6.09 -25.39 -14.00
CA ILE A 259 5.64 -24.97 -15.35
C ILE A 259 6.80 -24.53 -16.22
N SER A 260 7.77 -23.81 -15.62
CA SER A 260 8.97 -23.33 -16.34
C SER A 260 10.12 -23.10 -15.36
N GLY A 261 11.32 -23.03 -15.92
CA GLY A 261 12.54 -22.76 -15.16
C GLY A 261 13.16 -24.03 -14.57
N GLU A 262 14.27 -23.82 -13.86
CA GLU A 262 15.07 -24.84 -13.18
C GLU A 262 15.42 -24.38 -11.78
N GLY A 263 15.44 -25.30 -10.83
CA GLY A 263 15.80 -25.04 -9.45
C GLY A 263 16.05 -26.31 -8.66
N SER A 264 16.03 -26.22 -7.34
CA SER A 264 16.00 -27.36 -6.45
C SER A 264 14.86 -27.23 -5.46
N VAL A 265 14.29 -28.35 -5.05
CA VAL A 265 13.34 -28.44 -3.94
C VAL A 265 13.98 -29.17 -2.79
N ILE A 266 13.62 -28.75 -1.58
CA ILE A 266 14.01 -29.44 -0.34
C ILE A 266 12.73 -29.83 0.36
N VAL A 267 12.55 -31.12 0.60
CA VAL A 267 11.42 -31.67 1.37
C VAL A 267 11.97 -32.54 2.49
N ASP A 268 11.64 -32.21 3.73
CA ASP A 268 12.12 -32.91 4.94
C ASP A 268 13.65 -33.14 4.95
N GLY A 269 14.41 -32.08 4.54
CA GLY A 269 15.87 -32.12 4.48
C GLY A 269 16.46 -32.86 3.27
N LYS A 270 15.67 -33.41 2.38
CA LYS A 270 16.15 -34.02 1.14
C LYS A 270 16.06 -33.02 0.00
N GLU A 271 17.18 -32.78 -0.68
CA GLU A 271 17.26 -31.90 -1.83
C GLU A 271 17.36 -32.68 -3.14
N TRP A 272 16.65 -32.21 -4.17
CA TRP A 272 16.84 -32.64 -5.56
C TRP A 272 16.49 -31.51 -6.54
N THR A 273 17.04 -31.62 -7.74
CA THR A 273 16.77 -30.67 -8.83
C THR A 273 15.40 -30.89 -9.44
N VAL A 274 14.75 -29.77 -9.83
CA VAL A 274 13.46 -29.78 -10.55
C VAL A 274 13.52 -28.88 -11.78
N LYS A 275 12.72 -29.22 -12.77
CA LYS A 275 12.56 -28.50 -14.05
C LYS A 275 11.12 -28.58 -14.52
N ALA A 276 10.82 -27.87 -15.61
CA ALA A 276 9.50 -27.88 -16.23
C ALA A 276 9.00 -29.32 -16.48
N GLY A 277 7.77 -29.60 -16.06
CA GLY A 277 7.09 -30.91 -16.13
C GLY A 277 7.22 -31.76 -14.88
N ASP A 278 8.12 -31.42 -13.93
CA ASP A 278 8.25 -32.16 -12.69
C ASP A 278 7.09 -31.81 -11.72
N VAL A 279 6.68 -32.82 -10.95
CA VAL A 279 5.63 -32.71 -9.94
C VAL A 279 6.19 -33.10 -8.57
N VAL A 280 5.92 -32.26 -7.57
CA VAL A 280 6.32 -32.50 -6.18
C VAL A 280 5.05 -32.52 -5.33
N SER A 281 4.81 -33.63 -4.61
CA SER A 281 3.68 -33.76 -3.69
C SER A 281 4.18 -33.79 -2.25
N MET A 282 3.54 -33.03 -1.39
CA MET A 282 3.88 -32.87 0.01
C MET A 282 2.62 -33.00 0.86
N GLN A 283 2.67 -33.87 1.86
CA GLN A 283 1.59 -34.03 2.82
C GLN A 283 1.69 -32.95 3.91
N ALA A 284 0.58 -32.71 4.59
CA ALA A 284 0.53 -31.88 5.76
C ALA A 284 1.62 -32.27 6.76
N GLY A 285 2.33 -31.27 7.31
CA GLY A 285 3.45 -31.45 8.21
C GLY A 285 4.83 -31.54 7.54
N CYS A 286 4.93 -31.84 6.24
CA CYS A 286 6.21 -31.87 5.54
C CYS A 286 6.83 -30.45 5.50
N ARG A 287 8.12 -30.38 5.85
CA ARG A 287 8.89 -29.13 5.70
C ARG A 287 9.40 -29.01 4.29
N HIS A 288 9.16 -27.89 3.64
CA HIS A 288 9.53 -27.74 2.24
C HIS A 288 9.93 -26.33 1.85
N THR A 289 10.69 -26.22 0.78
CA THR A 289 11.03 -24.98 0.07
C THR A 289 11.43 -25.27 -1.37
N ILE A 290 11.45 -24.24 -2.19
CA ILE A 290 12.00 -24.25 -3.54
C ILE A 290 13.00 -23.12 -3.69
N ILE A 291 14.14 -23.42 -4.35
CA ILE A 291 15.23 -22.50 -4.65
C ILE A 291 15.30 -22.37 -6.17
N ALA A 292 15.12 -21.18 -6.69
CA ALA A 292 15.13 -20.90 -8.11
C ALA A 292 16.57 -20.67 -8.61
N ARG A 293 17.02 -21.45 -9.61
CA ARG A 293 18.26 -21.19 -10.32
C ARG A 293 18.03 -20.21 -11.47
N THR A 294 16.96 -20.38 -12.22
CA THR A 294 16.42 -19.45 -13.19
C THR A 294 15.10 -18.90 -12.66
N GLU A 295 14.36 -18.08 -13.41
CA GLU A 295 12.97 -17.79 -13.04
C GLU A 295 12.19 -19.12 -13.06
N VAL A 296 11.56 -19.48 -11.92
CA VAL A 296 10.75 -20.69 -11.78
C VAL A 296 9.29 -20.31 -11.63
N LYS A 297 8.43 -20.93 -12.45
CA LYS A 297 6.98 -20.81 -12.33
C LYS A 297 6.39 -22.16 -11.89
N VAL A 298 5.55 -22.10 -10.86
CA VAL A 298 4.90 -23.26 -10.25
C VAL A 298 3.40 -23.03 -10.23
N ILE A 299 2.64 -24.06 -10.60
CA ILE A 299 1.23 -24.17 -10.19
C ILE A 299 1.20 -24.99 -8.92
N GLU A 300 0.78 -24.38 -7.85
CA GLU A 300 0.64 -25.00 -6.53
C GLU A 300 -0.84 -25.22 -6.25
N VAL A 301 -1.21 -26.46 -5.99
CA VAL A 301 -2.54 -26.86 -5.54
C VAL A 301 -2.46 -27.24 -4.07
N GLN A 302 -3.20 -26.52 -3.26
CA GLN A 302 -3.34 -26.76 -1.82
C GLN A 302 -4.66 -27.51 -1.59
N LEU A 303 -4.63 -28.56 -0.79
CA LEU A 303 -5.78 -29.42 -0.49
C LEU A 303 -5.97 -29.52 1.03
N GLY A 304 -7.11 -29.04 1.53
CA GLY A 304 -7.40 -29.04 2.97
C GLY A 304 -8.70 -28.31 3.29
N MET A 305 -9.32 -28.67 4.40
CA MET A 305 -10.61 -28.06 4.78
C MET A 305 -10.46 -26.64 5.36
N GLU A 306 -9.28 -26.27 5.83
CA GLU A 306 -8.96 -24.95 6.41
C GLU A 306 -7.64 -24.45 5.83
N ILE A 307 -7.71 -23.88 4.62
CA ILE A 307 -6.54 -23.28 3.97
C ILE A 307 -6.43 -21.85 4.43
N SER A 308 -5.37 -21.52 5.17
CA SER A 308 -5.13 -20.21 5.74
C SER A 308 -3.66 -19.81 5.63
N VAL A 309 -3.42 -18.52 5.42
CA VAL A 309 -2.04 -17.96 5.48
C VAL A 309 -1.42 -18.09 6.86
N HIS A 310 -2.24 -18.24 7.91
CA HIS A 310 -1.79 -18.44 9.29
C HIS A 310 -1.35 -19.89 9.57
N ASP A 311 -1.71 -20.86 8.70
CA ASP A 311 -1.24 -22.25 8.77
C ASP A 311 0.14 -22.38 8.12
N LYS A 312 1.10 -21.59 8.61
CA LYS A 312 2.48 -21.60 8.11
C LYS A 312 3.47 -21.51 9.25
N GLN A 313 4.20 -22.59 9.50
CA GLN A 313 5.32 -22.62 10.43
C GLN A 313 6.64 -22.49 9.66
N LYS A 314 7.48 -21.52 9.99
CA LYS A 314 8.79 -21.29 9.38
C LYS A 314 9.88 -21.99 10.17
N PHE A 315 10.93 -22.45 9.47
CA PHE A 315 12.09 -23.10 10.05
C PHE A 315 13.37 -22.51 9.45
N GLU A 316 14.47 -22.59 10.22
CA GLU A 316 15.79 -22.34 9.68
C GLU A 316 16.15 -23.47 8.72
N LEU A 317 16.71 -23.10 7.57
CA LEU A 317 17.31 -24.07 6.67
C LEU A 317 18.78 -24.22 7.10
N GLU A 318 19.10 -25.22 7.91
CA GLU A 318 20.50 -25.59 8.17
C GLU A 318 21.16 -25.89 6.84
N GLU A 319 22.35 -25.34 6.57
CA GLU A 319 23.10 -25.66 5.39
C GLU A 319 23.31 -27.20 5.38
N LEU A 320 22.74 -27.84 4.37
CA LEU A 320 22.94 -29.28 4.16
C LEU A 320 24.41 -29.50 3.89
N ALA A 321 25.12 -30.03 4.89
CA ALA A 321 26.55 -30.31 4.87
C ALA A 321 26.92 -31.41 3.88
#